data_b08a4993dedadc4dbeba08cd44815b08
#
_entry.id   b08a4993dedadc4dbeba08cd44815b08
#
_cell.length_a   1.000
_cell.length_b   1.000
_cell.length_c   1.000
_cell.angle_alpha   90.00
_cell.angle_beta   90.00
_cell.angle_gamma   90.00
#
_symmetry.space_group_name_H-M   'P 1'
#
loop_
_entity.id
_entity.type
_entity.pdbx_description
1 polymer ?
#
loop_
_entity_poly.entity_id
_entity_poly.type
_entity_poly.pdbx_seq_one_letter_code
_entity_poly.pdbx_strand_id
1 'polypeptide(L)' 'MSIRMLAKELYRLQQAVEKLEKELASAAAGQQEKIEAKLREARAERNRLRAILDGQKDAPGNPR' A
#
# COMPACT_ATOMS: atom_id res chain seq x y z
N MET A 1 -17.81 1.70 2.81
CA MET A 1 -16.75 0.71 3.06
C MET A 1 -16.41 0.70 4.54
N SER A 2 -16.31 -0.46 5.13
CA SER A 2 -16.05 -0.53 6.57
C SER A 2 -14.57 -0.42 6.86
N ILE A 3 -14.27 -0.03 8.09
CA ILE A 3 -12.88 0.08 8.53
C ILE A 3 -12.17 -1.26 8.46
N ARG A 4 -12.90 -2.33 8.75
CA ARG A 4 -12.34 -3.67 8.66
C ARG A 4 -11.87 -4.00 7.26
N MET A 5 -12.70 -3.67 6.28
CA MET A 5 -12.35 -3.93 4.89
C MET A 5 -11.17 -3.10 4.46
N LEU A 6 -11.14 -1.85 4.89
CA LEU A 6 -10.00 -0.99 4.57
C LEU A 6 -8.71 -1.54 5.16
N ALA A 7 -8.77 -1.97 6.42
CA ALA A 7 -7.58 -2.50 7.08
C ALA A 7 -7.11 -3.78 6.39
N LYS A 8 -8.05 -4.61 5.97
CA LYS A 8 -7.72 -5.84 5.29
C LYS A 8 -7.06 -5.59 3.95
N GLU A 9 -7.61 -4.64 3.19
CA GLU A 9 -7.03 -4.27 1.91
C GLU A 9 -5.66 -3.65 2.09
N LEU A 10 -5.51 -2.81 3.10
CA LEU A 10 -4.23 -2.19 3.40
C LEU A 10 -3.18 -3.25 3.72
N TYR A 11 -3.57 -4.25 4.51
CA TYR A 11 -2.66 -5.33 4.87
C TYR A 11 -2.21 -6.09 3.63
N ARG A 12 -3.15 -6.38 2.73
CA ARG A 12 -2.82 -7.07 1.48
C ARG A 12 -1.85 -6.27 0.65
N LEU A 13 -2.10 -4.97 0.54
CA LEU A 13 -1.23 -4.11 -0.26
C LEU A 13 0.16 -4.01 0.37
N GLN A 14 0.21 -3.96 1.68
CA GLN A 14 1.49 -3.92 2.37
C GLN A 14 2.29 -5.19 2.10
N GLN A 15 1.62 -6.34 2.11
CA GLN A 15 2.28 -7.59 1.78
C GLN A 15 2.75 -7.61 0.34
N ALA A 16 1.93 -7.07 -0.56
CA ALA A 16 2.32 -7.00 -1.96
C ALA A 16 3.54 -6.11 -2.14
N VAL A 17 3.58 -4.98 -1.44
CA VAL A 17 4.72 -4.09 -1.50
C VAL A 17 5.99 -4.81 -1.03
N GLU A 18 5.92 -5.50 0.10
CA GLU A 18 7.07 -6.20 0.63
C GLU A 18 7.54 -7.28 -0.32
N LYS A 19 6.59 -8.01 -0.90
CA LYS A 19 6.93 -9.05 -1.86
C LYS A 19 7.61 -8.49 -3.08
N LEU A 20 7.08 -7.38 -3.59
CA LEU A 20 7.67 -6.74 -4.76
C LEU A 20 9.05 -6.20 -4.47
N GLU A 21 9.26 -5.69 -3.26
CA GLU A 21 10.57 -5.20 -2.87
C GLU A 21 11.59 -6.33 -2.86
N LYS A 22 11.19 -7.49 -2.37
CA LYS A 22 12.06 -8.65 -2.37
C LYS A 22 12.34 -9.12 -3.78
N GLU A 23 11.32 -9.13 -4.62
CA GLU A 23 11.50 -9.52 -6.01
C GLU A 23 12.44 -8.55 -6.73
N LEU A 24 12.30 -7.28 -6.43
CA LEU A 24 13.16 -6.28 -7.04
C LEU A 24 14.62 -6.50 -6.67
N ALA A 25 14.86 -6.84 -5.41
CA ALA A 25 16.21 -7.04 -4.92
C ALA A 25 16.90 -8.21 -5.63
N SER A 26 16.14 -9.20 -6.06
CA SER A 26 16.70 -10.38 -6.71
C SER A 26 16.44 -10.43 -8.20
N ALA A 27 15.81 -9.39 -8.75
CA ALA A 27 15.44 -9.41 -10.16
C ALA A 27 16.62 -9.06 -11.06
N ALA A 28 16.60 -9.62 -12.27
CA ALA A 28 17.56 -9.24 -13.28
C ALA A 28 17.26 -7.83 -13.77
N ALA A 29 18.26 -7.18 -14.34
CA ALA A 29 18.12 -5.80 -14.77
C ALA A 29 16.90 -5.58 -15.67
N GLY A 30 16.63 -6.53 -16.57
CA GLY A 30 15.51 -6.40 -17.49
C GLY A 30 14.15 -6.49 -16.80
N GLN A 31 14.09 -7.09 -15.61
CA GLN A 31 12.84 -7.25 -14.89
C GLN A 31 12.61 -6.12 -13.89
N GLN A 32 13.65 -5.43 -13.51
CA GLN A 32 13.57 -4.43 -12.46
C GLN A 32 12.58 -3.33 -12.81
N GLU A 33 12.58 -2.87 -14.04
CA GLU A 33 11.68 -1.80 -14.45
C GLU A 33 10.22 -2.19 -14.26
N LYS A 34 9.87 -3.42 -14.65
CA LYS A 34 8.50 -3.89 -14.51
C LYS A 34 8.10 -3.99 -13.05
N ILE A 35 9.02 -4.52 -12.24
CA ILE A 35 8.73 -4.68 -10.82
C ILE A 35 8.64 -3.32 -10.14
N GLU A 36 9.49 -2.38 -10.53
CA GLU A 36 9.43 -1.04 -9.98
C GLU A 36 8.12 -0.35 -10.30
N ALA A 37 7.61 -0.56 -11.50
CA ALA A 37 6.33 0.03 -11.88
C ALA A 37 5.22 -0.53 -11.00
N LYS A 38 5.20 -1.84 -10.82
CA LYS A 38 4.20 -2.48 -9.97
C LYS A 38 4.34 -2.02 -8.52
N LEU A 39 5.58 -1.90 -8.06
CA LEU A 39 5.84 -1.46 -6.70
C LEU A 39 5.33 -0.04 -6.48
N ARG A 40 5.54 0.83 -7.46
CA ARG A 40 5.07 2.20 -7.38
C ARG A 40 3.55 2.24 -7.28
N GLU A 41 2.88 1.45 -8.10
CA GLU A 41 1.44 1.37 -8.06
C GLU A 41 0.94 0.83 -6.72
N ALA A 42 1.56 -0.22 -6.24
CA ALA A 42 1.16 -0.81 -4.97
C ALA A 42 1.37 0.16 -3.81
N ARG A 43 2.46 0.91 -3.85
CA ARG A 43 2.71 1.91 -2.82
C ARG A 43 1.69 3.04 -2.86
N ALA A 44 1.32 3.46 -4.05
CA ALA A 44 0.33 4.53 -4.21
C ALA A 44 -1.02 4.08 -3.67
N GLU A 45 -1.41 2.85 -3.99
CA GLU A 45 -2.66 2.30 -3.48
C GLU A 45 -2.63 2.17 -1.97
N ARG A 46 -1.52 1.68 -1.44
CA ARG A 46 -1.36 1.55 0.01
C ARG A 46 -1.48 2.90 0.69
N ASN A 47 -0.80 3.90 0.14
CA ASN A 47 -0.83 5.23 0.75
C ASN A 47 -2.22 5.82 0.69
N ARG A 48 -2.94 5.58 -0.40
CA ARG A 48 -4.30 6.08 -0.53
C ARG A 48 -5.22 5.46 0.51
N LEU A 49 -5.17 4.13 0.64
CA LEU A 49 -6.00 3.44 1.61
C LEU A 49 -5.62 3.81 3.02
N ARG A 50 -4.34 3.99 3.27
CA ARG A 50 -3.87 4.39 4.59
C ARG A 50 -4.40 5.77 4.95
N ALA A 51 -4.41 6.68 3.98
CA ALA A 51 -4.95 8.01 4.23
C ALA A 51 -6.44 7.97 4.54
N ILE A 52 -7.17 7.13 3.82
CA ILE A 52 -8.60 6.97 4.07
C ILE A 52 -8.83 6.39 5.45
N LEU A 53 -8.06 5.37 5.81
CA LEU A 53 -8.20 4.75 7.12
C LEU A 53 -7.85 5.71 8.24
N ASP A 54 -6.80 6.49 8.06
CA ASP A 54 -6.40 7.48 9.04
C ASP A 54 -7.47 8.55 9.20
N GLY A 55 -8.09 8.94 8.08
CA GLY A 55 -9.19 9.89 8.12
C GLY A 55 -10.37 9.36 8.90
N GLN A 56 -10.63 8.08 8.82
CA GLN A 56 -11.71 7.45 9.56
C GLN A 56 -11.38 7.35 11.05
N LYS A 57 -10.13 7.12 11.35
CA LYS A 57 -9.69 7.09 12.74
C LYS A 57 -9.76 8.48 13.36
N ASP A 58 -9.46 9.48 12.57
CA ASP A 58 -9.57 10.87 13.01
C ASP A 58 -11.03 11.27 12.96
N ALA A 59 -11.81 10.78 13.90
CA ALA A 59 -13.23 11.05 13.93
C ALA A 59 -13.48 12.55 13.86
N PRO A 60 -14.65 12.93 13.34
CA PRO A 60 -14.98 14.34 13.15
C PRO A 60 -14.85 15.20 14.40
N GLY A 61 -14.94 14.61 15.55
CA GLY A 61 -14.80 15.38 16.78
C GLY A 61 -13.37 15.66 17.18
N ASN A 62 -12.43 15.13 16.44
CA ASN A 62 -11.04 15.24 16.79
C ASN A 62 -10.51 16.64 16.44
N PRO A 63 -10.17 17.44 17.40
CA PRO A 63 -9.65 18.78 17.12
C PRO A 63 -8.24 18.69 16.62
N ARG A 64 -7.85 19.67 15.89
CA ARG A 64 -6.51 19.68 15.33
C ARG A 64 -5.82 20.93 15.74
#